data_10e1fc8d7f3e14fbcdf4604963b4b98c
#
_entry.id   10e1fc8d7f3e14fbcdf4604963b4b98c
#
_cell.length_a   1.000
_cell.length_b   1.000
_cell.length_c   1.000
_cell.angle_alpha   90.00
_cell.angle_beta   90.00
_cell.angle_gamma   90.00
#
_symmetry.space_group_name_H-M   'P 1'
#
loop_
_entity.id
_entity.type
_entity.pdbx_description
1 polymer ?
#
loop_
_entity_poly.entity_id
_entity_poly.type
_entity_poly.pdbx_seq_one_letter_code
_entity_poly.pdbx_strand_id
1 'polypeptide(L)'
;MEIEKLFSDISSYVWGFPLIILLIGGGLYLIIYSRFIPFKYFFHAIDIVRGKYDNPNDDGEITHFAALSTALSATVGMGNIAGVSVAISIGGPGAIFWMWVSGIIGMSTKFFTSSLAIMFRGKDS
;
A
#
# COMPACT_ATOMS: atom_id res chain seq x y z
N MET A 1 0.93 34.48 -11.00
CA MET A 1 -0.43 34.59 -10.45
C MET A 1 -1.45 33.73 -11.20
N GLU A 2 -1.67 33.86 -12.52
CA GLU A 2 -2.64 32.99 -13.22
C GLU A 2 -2.19 31.52 -13.32
N ILE A 3 -0.92 31.28 -13.58
CA ILE A 3 -0.35 29.94 -13.70
C ILE A 3 -0.41 29.20 -12.35
N GLU A 4 -0.09 29.86 -11.26
CA GLU A 4 -0.18 29.28 -9.91
C GLU A 4 -1.63 28.90 -9.56
N LYS A 5 -2.57 29.75 -9.92
CA LYS A 5 -4.00 29.49 -9.70
C LYS A 5 -4.48 28.30 -10.51
N LEU A 6 -4.05 28.20 -11.77
CA LEU A 6 -4.33 27.07 -12.64
C LEU A 6 -3.80 25.75 -12.05
N PHE A 7 -2.54 25.73 -11.59
CA PHE A 7 -1.96 24.53 -10.95
C PHE A 7 -2.65 24.18 -9.63
N SER A 8 -3.03 25.17 -8.84
CA SER A 8 -3.79 24.98 -7.60
C SER A 8 -5.16 24.35 -7.87
N ASP A 9 -5.87 24.86 -8.87
CA ASP A 9 -7.21 24.37 -9.24
C ASP A 9 -7.13 22.94 -9.80
N ILE A 10 -6.17 22.66 -10.66
CA ILE A 10 -5.93 21.31 -11.19
C ILE A 10 -5.56 20.36 -10.04
N SER A 11 -4.65 20.77 -9.16
CA SER A 11 -4.24 19.96 -8.02
C SER A 11 -5.44 19.66 -7.12
N SER A 12 -6.23 20.65 -6.77
CA SER A 12 -7.42 20.50 -5.91
C SER A 12 -8.46 19.57 -6.53
N TYR A 13 -8.64 19.64 -7.84
CA TYR A 13 -9.55 18.77 -8.57
C TYR A 13 -9.05 17.32 -8.58
N VAL A 14 -7.78 17.11 -8.92
CA VAL A 14 -7.17 15.76 -9.02
C VAL A 14 -7.12 15.08 -7.66
N TRP A 15 -6.74 15.82 -6.60
CA TRP A 15 -6.69 15.30 -5.21
C TRP A 15 -8.06 15.19 -4.53
N GLY A 16 -9.13 15.58 -5.20
CA GLY A 16 -10.50 15.48 -4.72
C GLY A 16 -11.16 14.14 -5.04
N PHE A 17 -12.43 14.23 -5.41
CA PHE A 17 -13.30 13.08 -5.73
C PHE A 17 -12.72 12.11 -6.77
N PRO A 18 -12.08 12.54 -7.87
CA PRO A 18 -11.56 11.61 -8.87
C PRO A 18 -10.52 10.65 -8.30
N LEU A 19 -9.61 11.13 -7.45
CA LEU A 19 -8.60 10.28 -6.82
C LEU A 19 -9.22 9.28 -5.84
N ILE A 20 -10.20 9.72 -5.05
CA ILE A 20 -10.91 8.84 -4.10
C ILE A 20 -11.60 7.71 -4.84
N ILE A 21 -12.33 8.02 -5.91
CA ILE A 21 -13.02 7.01 -6.74
C ILE A 21 -12.02 6.04 -7.35
N LEU A 22 -10.90 6.54 -7.87
CA LEU A 22 -9.87 5.71 -8.49
C LEU A 22 -9.18 4.79 -7.48
N LEU A 23 -8.84 5.28 -6.30
CA LEU A 23 -8.17 4.50 -5.26
C LEU A 23 -9.10 3.45 -4.64
N ILE A 24 -10.30 3.86 -4.24
CA ILE A 24 -11.27 2.96 -3.62
C ILE A 24 -11.82 2.00 -4.67
N GLY A 25 -12.26 2.50 -5.81
CA GLY A 25 -12.82 1.69 -6.90
C GLY A 25 -11.78 0.74 -7.49
N GLY A 26 -10.57 1.21 -7.76
CA GLY A 26 -9.47 0.38 -8.24
C GLY A 26 -9.06 -0.68 -7.22
N GLY A 27 -8.95 -0.32 -5.95
CA GLY A 27 -8.65 -1.27 -4.88
C GLY A 27 -9.74 -2.33 -4.69
N LEU A 28 -11.02 -1.94 -4.71
CA LEU A 28 -12.14 -2.88 -4.66
C LEU A 28 -12.16 -3.80 -5.88
N TYR A 29 -11.91 -3.26 -7.07
CA TYR A 29 -11.77 -4.06 -8.28
C TYR A 29 -10.68 -5.13 -8.13
N LEU A 30 -9.50 -4.76 -7.61
CA LEU A 30 -8.41 -5.70 -7.36
C LEU A 30 -8.75 -6.75 -6.30
N ILE A 31 -9.49 -6.40 -5.25
CA ILE A 31 -9.98 -7.36 -4.25
C ILE A 31 -10.87 -8.42 -4.90
N ILE A 32 -11.84 -7.98 -5.70
CA ILE A 32 -12.79 -8.87 -6.38
C ILE A 32 -12.05 -9.72 -7.42
N TYR A 33 -11.20 -9.10 -8.23
CA TYR A 33 -10.42 -9.79 -9.26
C TYR A 33 -9.50 -10.86 -8.69
N SER A 34 -8.85 -10.60 -7.55
CA SER A 34 -8.02 -11.56 -6.85
C SER A 34 -8.80 -12.60 -6.05
N ARG A 35 -10.13 -12.57 -6.07
CA ARG A 35 -10.98 -13.50 -5.29
C ARG A 35 -10.62 -13.50 -3.80
N PHE A 36 -10.34 -12.33 -3.25
CA PHE A 36 -9.97 -12.12 -1.84
C PHE A 36 -8.69 -12.84 -1.40
N ILE A 37 -7.75 -13.11 -2.31
CA ILE A 37 -6.47 -13.77 -2.00
C ILE A 37 -5.73 -13.11 -0.82
N PRO A 38 -5.54 -11.78 -0.74
CA PRO A 38 -4.83 -11.16 0.37
C PRO A 38 -5.42 -11.48 1.75
N PHE A 39 -6.73 -11.63 1.82
CA PHE A 39 -7.43 -11.96 3.08
C PHE A 39 -7.39 -13.45 3.37
N LYS A 40 -7.58 -14.27 2.34
CA LYS A 40 -7.62 -15.74 2.46
C LYS A 40 -6.29 -16.30 2.93
N TYR A 41 -5.17 -15.75 2.47
CA TYR A 41 -3.83 -16.20 2.79
C TYR A 41 -3.10 -15.34 3.81
N PHE A 42 -3.83 -14.51 4.55
CA PHE A 42 -3.25 -13.62 5.56
C PHE A 42 -2.43 -14.38 6.61
N PHE A 43 -2.97 -15.46 7.16
CA PHE A 43 -2.24 -16.27 8.16
C PHE A 43 -1.03 -16.99 7.53
N HIS A 44 -1.14 -17.42 6.28
CA HIS A 44 0.00 -18.00 5.56
C HIS A 44 1.12 -16.97 5.37
N ALA A 45 0.79 -15.70 5.09
CA ALA A 45 1.77 -14.63 5.01
C ALA A 45 2.50 -14.41 6.35
N ILE A 46 1.80 -14.52 7.47
CA ILE A 46 2.42 -14.47 8.81
C ILE A 46 3.40 -15.62 9.01
N ASP A 47 3.06 -16.84 8.60
CA ASP A 47 3.95 -18.00 8.68
C ASP A 47 5.23 -17.82 7.83
N ILE A 48 5.11 -17.19 6.65
CA ILE A 48 6.26 -16.86 5.79
C ILE A 48 7.18 -15.87 6.50
N VAL A 49 6.62 -14.78 7.06
CA VAL A 49 7.42 -13.77 7.76
C VAL A 49 8.11 -14.33 9.01
N ARG A 50 7.52 -15.33 9.66
CA ARG A 50 8.12 -16.04 10.80
C ARG A 50 9.27 -16.97 10.42
N GLY A 51 9.61 -17.06 9.14
CA GLY A 51 10.72 -17.88 8.67
C GLY A 51 10.41 -19.36 8.53
N LYS A 52 9.14 -19.77 8.60
CA LYS A 52 8.73 -21.18 8.48
C LYS A 52 9.11 -21.80 7.12
N TYR A 53 9.26 -20.97 6.12
CA TYR A 53 9.59 -21.34 4.75
C TYR A 53 10.95 -20.79 4.30
N ASP A 54 11.76 -20.25 5.22
CA ASP A 54 13.10 -19.79 4.90
C ASP A 54 14.01 -20.99 4.62
N ASN A 55 14.56 -21.02 3.42
CA ASN A 55 15.52 -22.06 3.01
C ASN A 55 16.88 -21.36 2.77
N PRO A 56 17.97 -21.80 3.43
CA PRO A 56 19.29 -21.22 3.27
C PRO A 56 19.85 -21.28 1.84
N ASN A 57 19.26 -22.10 0.99
CA ASN A 57 19.67 -22.29 -0.42
C ASN A 57 18.80 -21.52 -1.42
N ASP A 58 17.86 -20.69 -0.95
CA ASP A 58 17.05 -19.87 -1.84
C ASP A 58 17.87 -18.68 -2.37
N ASP A 59 17.64 -18.35 -3.64
CA ASP A 59 18.26 -17.19 -4.30
C ASP A 59 17.78 -15.90 -3.64
N GLY A 60 18.59 -15.34 -2.75
CA GLY A 60 18.30 -14.06 -2.09
C GLY A 60 19.29 -13.77 -0.97
N GLU A 61 19.63 -12.50 -0.79
CA GLU A 61 20.60 -12.05 0.21
C GLU A 61 20.00 -11.80 1.60
N ILE A 62 18.66 -11.71 1.70
CA ILE A 62 17.96 -11.33 2.93
C ILE A 62 16.77 -12.22 3.23
N THR A 63 16.50 -12.45 4.52
CA THR A 63 15.32 -13.19 4.98
C THR A 63 14.00 -12.48 4.69
N HIS A 64 12.90 -13.21 4.67
CA HIS A 64 11.56 -12.62 4.49
C HIS A 64 11.25 -11.54 5.52
N PHE A 65 11.67 -11.72 6.76
CA PHE A 65 11.51 -10.73 7.82
C PHE A 65 12.36 -9.47 7.57
N ALA A 66 13.60 -9.63 7.11
CA ALA A 66 14.46 -8.50 6.77
C ALA A 66 13.90 -7.71 5.58
N ALA A 67 13.38 -8.40 4.56
CA ALA A 67 12.73 -7.77 3.42
C ALA A 67 11.49 -6.94 3.84
N LEU A 68 10.64 -7.51 4.71
CA LEU A 68 9.48 -6.79 5.26
C LEU A 68 9.92 -5.57 6.06
N SER A 69 10.91 -5.72 6.94
CA SER A 69 11.42 -4.62 7.77
C SER A 69 11.98 -3.48 6.94
N THR A 70 12.71 -3.80 5.87
CA THR A 70 13.24 -2.82 4.92
C THR A 70 12.12 -2.09 4.19
N ALA A 71 11.13 -2.82 3.70
CA ALA A 71 9.97 -2.23 3.02
C ALA A 71 9.18 -1.31 3.95
N LEU A 72 8.96 -1.70 5.21
CA LEU A 72 8.29 -0.86 6.21
C LEU A 72 9.12 0.40 6.51
N SER A 73 10.42 0.27 6.71
CA SER A 73 11.30 1.41 6.97
C SER A 73 11.31 2.42 5.82
N ALA A 74 11.27 1.95 4.58
CA ALA A 74 11.19 2.81 3.40
C ALA A 74 9.81 3.48 3.23
N THR A 75 8.74 2.86 3.73
CA THR A 75 7.36 3.34 3.57
C THR A 75 6.94 4.28 4.69
N VAL A 76 7.46 4.10 5.91
CA VAL A 76 7.16 4.97 7.06
C VAL A 76 7.88 6.29 6.92
N GLY A 77 7.14 7.35 6.70
CA GLY A 77 7.65 8.70 6.51
C GLY A 77 6.79 9.76 7.20
N MET A 78 7.14 11.01 6.97
CA MET A 78 6.41 12.17 7.54
C MET A 78 4.90 12.15 7.22
N GLY A 79 4.52 11.65 6.05
CA GLY A 79 3.11 11.53 5.67
C GLY A 79 2.30 10.64 6.60
N ASN A 80 2.90 9.57 7.10
CA ASN A 80 2.23 8.61 7.99
C ASN A 80 2.11 9.13 9.43
N ILE A 81 2.91 10.12 9.81
CA ILE A 81 2.89 10.71 11.15
C ILE A 81 2.15 12.04 11.12
N ALA A 82 2.66 13.03 10.41
CA ALA A 82 2.07 14.37 10.34
C ALA A 82 0.76 14.37 9.55
N GLY A 83 0.69 13.66 8.42
CA GLY A 83 -0.51 13.56 7.59
C GLY A 83 -1.69 12.95 8.33
N VAL A 84 -1.45 11.91 9.12
CA VAL A 84 -2.50 11.28 9.96
C VAL A 84 -2.99 12.26 11.03
N SER A 85 -2.08 12.98 11.69
CA SER A 85 -2.44 13.97 12.70
C SER A 85 -3.29 15.09 12.12
N VAL A 86 -2.92 15.61 10.95
CA VAL A 86 -3.70 16.64 10.22
C VAL A 86 -5.07 16.09 9.82
N ALA A 87 -5.12 14.88 9.26
CA ALA A 87 -6.38 14.28 8.84
C ALA A 87 -7.35 14.08 10.01
N ILE A 88 -6.87 13.67 11.18
CA ILE A 88 -7.68 13.53 12.40
C ILE A 88 -8.14 14.91 12.91
N SER A 89 -7.27 15.91 12.86
CA SER A 89 -7.60 17.27 13.31
C SER A 89 -8.70 17.90 12.46
N ILE A 90 -8.73 17.61 11.16
CA ILE A 90 -9.75 18.15 10.23
C ILE A 90 -11.00 17.27 10.20
N GLY A 91 -10.85 15.97 10.11
CA GLY A 91 -11.94 15.01 9.89
C GLY A 91 -12.49 14.37 11.16
N GLY A 92 -11.88 14.66 12.33
CA GLY A 92 -12.30 14.08 13.59
C GLY A 92 -12.21 12.54 13.64
N PRO A 93 -12.99 11.87 14.50
CA PRO A 93 -12.96 10.41 14.64
C PRO A 93 -13.32 9.66 13.36
N GLY A 94 -14.11 10.25 12.49
CA GLY A 94 -14.47 9.68 11.18
C GLY A 94 -13.27 9.45 10.26
N ALA A 95 -12.23 10.27 10.38
CA ALA A 95 -11.00 10.08 9.62
C ALA A 95 -10.33 8.74 9.91
N ILE A 96 -10.33 8.29 11.16
CA ILE A 96 -9.74 7.01 11.57
C ILE A 96 -10.47 5.84 10.90
N PHE A 97 -11.80 5.89 10.88
CA PHE A 97 -12.59 4.86 10.20
C PHE A 97 -12.24 4.76 8.71
N TRP A 98 -12.16 5.88 8.02
CA TRP A 98 -11.81 5.91 6.60
C TRP A 98 -10.36 5.51 6.34
N MET A 99 -9.43 5.79 7.25
CA MET A 99 -8.05 5.29 7.18
C MET A 99 -8.00 3.76 7.26
N TRP A 100 -8.79 3.14 8.13
CA TRP A 100 -8.88 1.68 8.19
C TRP A 100 -9.45 1.08 6.91
N VAL A 101 -10.53 1.66 6.39
CA VAL A 101 -11.12 1.24 5.11
C VAL A 101 -10.08 1.34 3.99
N SER A 102 -9.39 2.47 3.88
CA SER A 102 -8.31 2.66 2.90
C SER A 102 -7.16 1.67 3.09
N GLY A 103 -6.78 1.35 4.31
CA GLY A 103 -5.74 0.36 4.62
C GLY A 103 -6.12 -1.03 4.14
N ILE A 104 -7.35 -1.46 4.42
CA ILE A 104 -7.86 -2.76 3.97
C ILE A 104 -7.88 -2.85 2.44
N ILE A 105 -8.36 -1.81 1.77
CA ILE A 105 -8.40 -1.74 0.30
C ILE A 105 -6.98 -1.69 -0.27
N GLY A 106 -6.08 -0.93 0.37
CA GLY A 106 -4.68 -0.77 -0.01
C GLY A 106 -3.87 -2.07 0.08
N MET A 107 -4.25 -3.01 0.94
CA MET A 107 -3.61 -4.34 1.00
C MET A 107 -3.63 -5.04 -0.36
N SER A 108 -4.74 -5.00 -1.08
CA SER A 108 -4.84 -5.61 -2.41
C SER A 108 -3.93 -4.93 -3.42
N THR A 109 -3.87 -3.61 -3.43
CA THR A 109 -2.97 -2.85 -4.30
C THR A 109 -1.50 -3.19 -4.03
N LYS A 110 -1.11 -3.28 -2.74
CA LYS A 110 0.25 -3.70 -2.36
C LYS A 110 0.55 -5.14 -2.76
N PHE A 111 -0.39 -6.05 -2.60
CA PHE A 111 -0.25 -7.43 -3.04
C PHE A 111 0.05 -7.52 -4.53
N PHE A 112 -0.71 -6.82 -5.38
CA PHE A 112 -0.48 -6.82 -6.82
C PHE A 112 0.84 -6.17 -7.21
N THR A 113 1.20 -5.03 -6.64
CA THR A 113 2.47 -4.36 -6.94
C THR A 113 3.67 -5.21 -6.55
N SER A 114 3.62 -5.86 -5.39
CA SER A 114 4.69 -6.77 -4.94
C SER A 114 4.78 -8.02 -5.82
N SER A 115 3.64 -8.61 -6.20
CA SER A 115 3.60 -9.78 -7.09
C SER A 115 4.16 -9.45 -8.46
N LEU A 116 3.79 -8.31 -9.04
CA LEU A 116 4.34 -7.85 -10.32
C LEU A 116 5.85 -7.60 -10.24
N ALA A 117 6.32 -7.00 -9.17
CA ALA A 117 7.76 -6.76 -8.95
C ALA A 117 8.57 -8.07 -8.97
N ILE A 118 8.02 -9.13 -8.36
CA ILE A 118 8.66 -10.44 -8.35
C ILE A 118 8.59 -11.11 -9.73
N MET A 119 7.43 -11.02 -10.41
CA MET A 119 7.23 -11.63 -11.73
C MET A 119 8.15 -11.04 -12.81
N PHE A 120 8.43 -9.73 -12.72
CA PHE A 120 9.29 -9.02 -13.67
C PHE A 120 10.71 -8.79 -13.15
N ARG A 121 11.09 -9.43 -12.05
CA ARG A 121 12.46 -9.39 -11.54
C ARG A 121 13.41 -10.02 -12.56
N GLY A 122 14.32 -9.22 -13.12
CA GLY A 122 15.41 -9.72 -13.97
C GLY A 122 16.31 -10.65 -13.14
N LYS A 123 16.75 -11.76 -13.72
CA LYS A 123 17.86 -12.52 -13.15
C LYS A 123 19.12 -11.76 -13.54
N ASP A 124 19.81 -11.20 -12.57
CA ASP A 124 21.16 -10.70 -12.78
C ASP A 124 22.04 -11.94 -13.10
N SER A 125 22.51 -11.95 -14.33
CA SER A 125 23.43 -12.98 -14.86
C SER A 125 24.86 -12.67 -14.42
#